data_dff0793a0c6fa1c7333aa01bc1420823
#
_entry.id   dff0793a0c6fa1c7333aa01bc1420823
#
_cell.length_a   1.000
_cell.length_b   1.000
_cell.length_c   1.000
_cell.angle_alpha   90.00
_cell.angle_beta   90.00
_cell.angle_gamma   90.00
#
_symmetry.space_group_name_H-M   'P 1'
#
loop_
_entity.id
_entity.type
_entity.pdbx_description
1 polymer ?
#
loop_
_entity_poly.entity_id
_entity_poly.type
_entity_poly.pdbx_seq_one_letter_code
_entity_poly.pdbx_strand_id
1 'polypeptide(L)'
;MNEQFLKRMKEYIPEEIDDYLKSLDAPLRQSARMNPLKTDKEFLESRLQFLQEPSKFNRDAWIVSGHYGLDPYHQTGLFYLQEPSASAVVEAMDIQPSDTVLDLCAAPGSKSSQIAGKLKDGFLVSNEIMPKRAQILLSNMERMGVENMMVTSMDTKVLCDQMPEAFDKILVDAPCSGEGMMKKHDAARDEWSLDNIELCAARQKEILANAVRALHVFHLHLCQRGKRGSGGLAAENVP
;
A
#
# COMPACT_ATOMS: atom_id res chain seq x y z
N MET A 1 -20.99 12.72 -9.98
CA MET A 1 -20.75 12.00 -8.70
C MET A 1 -22.04 11.31 -8.27
N ASN A 2 -21.96 10.07 -7.80
CA ASN A 2 -23.11 9.24 -7.43
C ASN A 2 -23.88 9.82 -6.23
N GLU A 3 -25.23 9.92 -6.33
CA GLU A 3 -26.08 10.51 -5.29
C GLU A 3 -26.07 9.68 -3.98
N GLN A 4 -26.00 8.36 -4.08
CA GLN A 4 -25.93 7.48 -2.91
C GLN A 4 -24.61 7.68 -2.16
N PHE A 5 -23.51 7.91 -2.91
CA PHE A 5 -22.22 8.24 -2.32
C PHE A 5 -22.29 9.54 -1.52
N LEU A 6 -22.85 10.62 -2.13
CA LEU A 6 -22.98 11.91 -1.46
C LEU A 6 -23.84 11.83 -0.20
N LYS A 7 -24.96 11.10 -0.26
CA LYS A 7 -25.82 10.88 0.90
C LYS A 7 -25.03 10.20 2.03
N ARG A 8 -24.34 9.12 1.71
CA ARG A 8 -23.52 8.37 2.67
C ARG A 8 -22.40 9.21 3.29
N MET A 9 -21.70 10.00 2.49
CA MET A 9 -20.64 10.88 3.00
C MET A 9 -21.18 11.98 3.91
N LYS A 10 -22.34 12.54 3.60
CA LYS A 10 -23.02 13.51 4.49
C LYS A 10 -23.40 12.91 5.84
N GLU A 11 -23.72 11.62 5.90
CA GLU A 11 -24.00 10.92 7.17
C GLU A 11 -22.71 10.67 7.98
N TYR A 12 -21.58 10.38 7.31
CA TYR A 12 -20.31 10.05 7.99
C TYR A 12 -19.48 11.26 8.41
N ILE A 13 -19.49 12.31 7.60
CA ILE A 13 -18.67 13.52 7.81
C ILE A 13 -19.51 14.79 7.56
N PRO A 14 -20.62 14.99 8.29
CA PRO A 14 -21.57 16.06 8.01
C PRO A 14 -20.95 17.46 8.02
N GLU A 15 -20.00 17.71 8.92
CA GLU A 15 -19.34 19.01 9.06
C GLU A 15 -18.21 19.23 8.05
N GLU A 16 -17.62 18.15 7.52
CA GLU A 16 -16.41 18.19 6.68
C GLU A 16 -16.73 17.88 5.21
N ILE A 17 -18.00 17.65 4.86
CA ILE A 17 -18.39 17.19 3.52
C ILE A 17 -17.95 18.15 2.41
N ASP A 18 -18.10 19.47 2.62
CA ASP A 18 -17.75 20.46 1.61
C ASP A 18 -16.24 20.53 1.39
N ASP A 19 -15.44 20.41 2.43
CA ASP A 19 -13.98 20.40 2.34
C ASP A 19 -13.48 19.07 1.74
N TYR A 20 -14.14 17.96 2.05
CA TYR A 20 -13.88 16.68 1.40
C TYR A 20 -14.12 16.78 -0.13
N LEU A 21 -15.27 17.31 -0.55
CA LEU A 21 -15.59 17.47 -1.99
C LEU A 21 -14.58 18.38 -2.70
N LYS A 22 -14.22 19.52 -2.11
CA LYS A 22 -13.15 20.39 -2.64
C LYS A 22 -11.81 19.65 -2.75
N SER A 23 -11.51 18.78 -1.79
CA SER A 23 -10.27 18.01 -1.80
C SER A 23 -10.17 17.01 -2.96
N LEU A 24 -11.30 16.52 -3.49
CA LEU A 24 -11.32 15.63 -4.65
C LEU A 24 -10.85 16.31 -5.94
N ASP A 25 -11.06 17.62 -6.05
CA ASP A 25 -10.68 18.42 -7.21
C ASP A 25 -9.29 19.09 -7.05
N ALA A 26 -8.72 19.01 -5.85
CA ALA A 26 -7.38 19.54 -5.60
C ALA A 26 -6.29 18.67 -6.32
N PRO A 27 -5.15 19.27 -6.70
CA PRO A 27 -4.07 18.52 -7.33
C PRO A 27 -3.62 17.31 -6.50
N LEU A 28 -3.28 16.22 -7.20
CA LEU A 28 -2.71 15.05 -6.55
C LEU A 28 -1.33 15.39 -5.99
N ARG A 29 -1.12 15.09 -4.72
CA ARG A 29 0.21 15.15 -4.12
C ARG A 29 0.93 13.82 -4.36
N GLN A 30 2.18 13.91 -4.77
CA GLN A 30 3.08 12.78 -4.88
C GLN A 30 4.24 12.94 -3.92
N SER A 31 4.87 11.84 -3.58
CA SER A 31 6.17 11.83 -2.91
C SER A 31 7.16 10.97 -3.66
N ALA A 32 8.42 11.40 -3.66
CA ALA A 32 9.56 10.59 -4.04
C ALA A 32 10.11 9.94 -2.76
N ARG A 33 9.98 8.62 -2.65
CA ARG A 33 10.55 7.84 -1.55
C ARG A 33 11.88 7.26 -1.97
N MET A 34 12.93 7.60 -1.25
CA MET A 34 14.28 7.08 -1.44
C MET A 34 14.30 5.54 -1.42
N ASN A 35 15.16 4.98 -2.26
CA ASN A 35 15.46 3.56 -2.23
C ASN A 35 16.81 3.32 -1.52
N PRO A 36 16.81 2.88 -0.26
CA PRO A 36 18.05 2.69 0.50
C PRO A 36 18.92 1.53 -0.01
N LEU A 37 18.40 0.69 -0.91
CA LEU A 37 19.17 -0.37 -1.57
C LEU A 37 20.14 0.16 -2.63
N LYS A 38 19.90 1.39 -3.15
CA LYS A 38 20.66 1.94 -4.30
C LYS A 38 21.27 3.31 -4.05
N THR A 39 20.81 4.04 -3.04
CA THR A 39 21.24 5.42 -2.82
C THR A 39 21.06 5.82 -1.36
N ASP A 40 21.63 6.94 -1.01
CA ASP A 40 21.46 7.62 0.26
C ASP A 40 20.75 8.98 0.10
N LYS A 41 20.43 9.57 1.23
CA LYS A 41 19.73 10.85 1.31
C LYS A 41 20.52 12.00 0.74
N GLU A 42 21.82 12.07 1.05
CA GLU A 42 22.72 13.13 0.62
C GLU A 42 22.83 13.16 -0.90
N PHE A 43 22.99 12.00 -1.53
CA PHE A 43 23.03 11.89 -2.98
C PHE A 43 21.76 12.42 -3.62
N LEU A 44 20.57 11.96 -3.16
CA LEU A 44 19.30 12.39 -3.75
C LEU A 44 19.05 13.88 -3.58
N GLU A 45 19.25 14.44 -2.39
CA GLU A 45 19.05 15.86 -2.12
C GLU A 45 20.01 16.74 -2.95
N SER A 46 21.22 16.27 -3.24
CA SER A 46 22.18 17.00 -4.07
C SER A 46 21.83 16.96 -5.56
N ARG A 47 21.09 15.99 -6.04
CA ARG A 47 20.81 15.75 -7.47
C ARG A 47 19.38 16.10 -7.90
N LEU A 48 18.40 15.93 -7.02
CA LEU A 48 17.00 16.10 -7.35
C LEU A 48 16.48 17.46 -6.87
N GLN A 49 16.58 18.48 -7.72
CA GLN A 49 16.14 19.84 -7.41
C GLN A 49 14.61 20.00 -7.26
N PHE A 50 13.84 18.97 -7.63
CA PHE A 50 12.38 18.97 -7.53
C PHE A 50 11.86 18.44 -6.19
N LEU A 51 12.73 17.97 -5.31
CA LEU A 51 12.36 17.61 -3.96
C LEU A 51 11.96 18.86 -3.18
N GLN A 52 10.77 18.82 -2.60
CA GLN A 52 10.22 19.92 -1.82
C GLN A 52 10.38 19.64 -0.32
N GLU A 53 9.31 19.80 0.45
CA GLU A 53 9.30 19.53 1.88
C GLU A 53 9.40 18.03 2.18
N PRO A 54 10.04 17.64 3.30
CA PRO A 54 10.02 16.26 3.77
C PRO A 54 8.60 15.77 4.00
N SER A 55 8.34 14.51 3.68
CA SER A 55 7.05 13.88 3.94
C SER A 55 6.82 13.71 5.44
N LYS A 56 5.60 14.00 5.90
CA LYS A 56 5.18 13.74 7.29
C LYS A 56 4.96 12.25 7.60
N PHE A 57 4.91 11.41 6.57
CA PHE A 57 4.55 10.00 6.67
C PHE A 57 5.75 9.05 6.57
N ASN A 58 6.90 9.58 6.10
CA ASN A 58 8.11 8.78 5.95
C ASN A 58 9.31 9.74 5.90
N ARG A 59 10.28 9.53 6.79
CA ARG A 59 11.49 10.38 6.91
C ARG A 59 12.41 10.34 5.68
N ASP A 60 12.28 9.28 4.86
CA ASP A 60 13.09 9.05 3.66
C ASP A 60 12.29 9.36 2.38
N ALA A 61 11.31 10.27 2.48
CA ALA A 61 10.48 10.70 1.37
C ALA A 61 10.27 12.21 1.39
N TRP A 62 10.12 12.80 0.21
CA TRP A 62 9.85 14.23 -0.01
C TRP A 62 8.61 14.40 -0.87
N ILE A 63 7.86 15.46 -0.59
CA ILE A 63 6.77 15.89 -1.46
C ILE A 63 7.37 16.40 -2.78
N VAL A 64 6.72 16.06 -3.87
CA VAL A 64 7.10 16.50 -5.22
C VAL A 64 5.89 17.02 -5.97
N SER A 65 6.10 18.04 -6.81
CA SER A 65 5.07 18.58 -7.72
C SER A 65 5.53 18.40 -9.14
N GLY A 66 4.76 17.65 -9.94
CA GLY A 66 5.09 17.35 -11.33
C GLY A 66 5.08 15.85 -11.64
N HIS A 67 5.48 15.52 -12.88
CA HIS A 67 5.47 14.16 -13.40
C HIS A 67 6.91 13.68 -13.64
N TYR A 68 7.44 12.93 -12.69
CA TYR A 68 8.82 12.41 -12.71
C TYR A 68 8.93 10.93 -13.04
N GLY A 69 7.87 10.33 -13.59
CA GLY A 69 7.88 8.92 -13.98
C GLY A 69 8.91 8.57 -15.06
N LEU A 70 9.30 9.53 -15.89
CA LEU A 70 10.33 9.38 -16.93
C LEU A 70 11.71 9.91 -16.50
N ASP A 71 11.85 10.37 -15.25
CA ASP A 71 13.14 10.83 -14.73
C ASP A 71 14.16 9.66 -14.72
N PRO A 72 15.41 9.86 -15.18
CA PRO A 72 16.43 8.81 -15.23
C PRO A 72 16.67 8.15 -13.87
N TYR A 73 16.68 8.90 -12.79
CA TYR A 73 16.88 8.35 -11.44
C TYR A 73 15.66 7.52 -10.97
N HIS A 74 14.45 7.88 -11.40
CA HIS A 74 13.27 7.05 -11.17
C HIS A 74 13.36 5.75 -11.99
N GLN A 75 13.74 5.84 -13.27
CA GLN A 75 13.87 4.67 -14.15
C GLN A 75 14.95 3.70 -13.68
N THR A 76 16.01 4.19 -13.06
CA THR A 76 17.06 3.36 -12.46
C THR A 76 16.74 2.90 -11.04
N GLY A 77 15.60 3.30 -10.48
CA GLY A 77 15.10 2.82 -9.19
C GLY A 77 15.75 3.46 -7.96
N LEU A 78 16.32 4.66 -8.07
CA LEU A 78 16.86 5.38 -6.92
C LEU A 78 15.77 5.93 -6.00
N PHE A 79 14.60 6.15 -6.53
CA PHE A 79 13.41 6.51 -5.75
C PHE A 79 12.14 5.89 -6.34
N TYR A 80 11.10 5.81 -5.52
CA TYR A 80 9.76 5.34 -5.90
C TYR A 80 8.75 6.49 -5.77
N LEU A 81 7.95 6.72 -6.82
CA LEU A 81 6.87 7.71 -6.79
C LEU A 81 5.59 7.10 -6.24
N GLN A 82 5.03 7.72 -5.22
CA GLN A 82 3.82 7.23 -4.56
C GLN A 82 3.00 8.36 -3.94
N GLU A 83 1.79 8.06 -3.53
CA GLU A 83 1.00 8.94 -2.68
C GLU A 83 1.66 9.02 -1.29
N PRO A 84 1.80 10.22 -0.69
CA PRO A 84 2.59 10.38 0.54
C PRO A 84 2.14 9.49 1.70
N SER A 85 0.84 9.41 1.98
CA SER A 85 0.30 8.62 3.10
C SER A 85 0.44 7.10 2.92
N ALA A 86 0.62 6.64 1.68
CA ALA A 86 0.79 5.21 1.39
C ALA A 86 2.03 4.61 2.07
N SER A 87 3.04 5.43 2.36
CA SER A 87 4.26 4.98 3.05
C SER A 87 4.10 4.81 4.56
N ALA A 88 3.10 5.44 5.18
CA ALA A 88 2.89 5.38 6.63
C ALA A 88 2.64 3.95 7.15
N VAL A 89 2.01 3.13 6.34
CA VAL A 89 1.65 1.76 6.70
C VAL A 89 2.88 0.92 7.01
N VAL A 90 3.86 0.95 6.12
CA VAL A 90 5.11 0.20 6.29
C VAL A 90 5.96 0.77 7.43
N GLU A 91 5.90 2.09 7.68
CA GLU A 91 6.54 2.68 8.86
C GLU A 91 5.92 2.15 10.16
N ALA A 92 4.59 2.00 10.19
CA ALA A 92 3.87 1.48 11.36
C ALA A 92 4.07 -0.03 11.61
N MET A 93 4.59 -0.77 10.63
CA MET A 93 4.84 -2.22 10.77
C MET A 93 6.05 -2.54 11.66
N ASP A 94 6.92 -1.59 11.92
CA ASP A 94 8.16 -1.79 12.71
C ASP A 94 8.98 -3.01 12.23
N ILE A 95 9.25 -3.06 10.93
CA ILE A 95 9.95 -4.17 10.28
C ILE A 95 11.39 -4.25 10.79
N GLN A 96 11.78 -5.43 11.26
CA GLN A 96 13.14 -5.72 11.69
C GLN A 96 13.97 -6.23 10.50
N PRO A 97 15.30 -6.00 10.49
CA PRO A 97 16.17 -6.40 9.37
C PRO A 97 16.15 -7.89 9.03
N SER A 98 15.81 -8.75 9.98
CA SER A 98 15.77 -10.21 9.83
C SER A 98 14.37 -10.79 9.62
N ASP A 99 13.32 -9.95 9.61
CA ASP A 99 11.94 -10.42 9.47
C ASP A 99 11.70 -11.15 8.14
N THR A 100 10.88 -12.19 8.18
CA THR A 100 10.23 -12.76 7.00
C THR A 100 8.87 -12.12 6.86
N VAL A 101 8.67 -11.36 5.78
CA VAL A 101 7.49 -10.53 5.59
C VAL A 101 6.69 -10.98 4.37
N LEU A 102 5.36 -11.04 4.52
CA LEU A 102 4.43 -11.23 3.42
C LEU A 102 3.70 -9.92 3.09
N ASP A 103 3.76 -9.48 1.84
CA ASP A 103 2.85 -8.49 1.26
C ASP A 103 1.81 -9.23 0.41
N LEU A 104 0.61 -9.42 0.96
CA LEU A 104 -0.37 -10.38 0.44
C LEU A 104 -1.15 -9.87 -0.78
N CYS A 105 -1.21 -8.54 -0.99
CA CYS A 105 -1.89 -7.87 -2.11
C CYS A 105 -0.99 -6.77 -2.69
N ALA A 106 0.18 -7.16 -3.20
CA ALA A 106 1.36 -6.32 -3.30
C ALA A 106 1.40 -5.34 -4.48
N ALA A 107 0.75 -5.66 -5.63
CA ALA A 107 0.91 -4.86 -6.83
C ALA A 107 0.38 -3.42 -6.68
N PRO A 108 1.10 -2.44 -7.19
CA PRO A 108 2.25 -2.51 -8.11
C PRO A 108 3.65 -2.57 -7.44
N GLY A 109 3.77 -2.74 -6.09
CA GLY A 109 5.04 -2.91 -5.42
C GLY A 109 5.55 -1.69 -4.61
N SER A 110 4.72 -0.69 -4.43
CA SER A 110 5.05 0.51 -3.64
C SER A 110 5.42 0.15 -2.19
N LYS A 111 4.59 -0.65 -1.53
CA LYS A 111 4.81 -1.10 -0.16
C LYS A 111 5.86 -2.21 -0.09
N SER A 112 5.82 -3.18 -1.01
CA SER A 112 6.83 -4.23 -1.11
C SER A 112 8.25 -3.67 -1.23
N SER A 113 8.47 -2.68 -2.10
CA SER A 113 9.80 -2.06 -2.24
C SER A 113 10.22 -1.24 -0.99
N GLN A 114 9.27 -0.72 -0.22
CA GLN A 114 9.57 -0.08 1.06
C GLN A 114 9.94 -1.11 2.13
N ILE A 115 9.23 -2.22 2.20
CA ILE A 115 9.52 -3.36 3.08
C ILE A 115 10.94 -3.87 2.78
N ALA A 116 11.21 -4.17 1.50
CA ALA A 116 12.53 -4.66 1.07
C ALA A 116 13.68 -3.74 1.48
N GLY A 117 13.49 -2.43 1.41
CA GLY A 117 14.48 -1.44 1.86
C GLY A 117 14.78 -1.45 3.36
N LYS A 118 13.96 -2.11 4.18
CA LYS A 118 14.17 -2.28 5.63
C LYS A 118 14.80 -3.64 5.99
N LEU A 119 14.69 -4.62 5.10
CA LEU A 119 15.25 -5.95 5.30
C LEU A 119 16.75 -5.98 4.96
N LYS A 120 17.52 -6.82 5.68
CA LYS A 120 18.93 -7.12 5.41
C LYS A 120 19.10 -8.62 5.21
N ASP A 121 18.97 -9.38 6.30
CA ASP A 121 19.07 -10.84 6.31
C ASP A 121 17.68 -11.50 6.23
N GLY A 122 16.62 -10.70 6.28
CA GLY A 122 15.23 -11.13 6.17
C GLY A 122 14.82 -11.43 4.74
N PHE A 123 13.56 -11.86 4.56
CA PHE A 123 13.02 -12.26 3.26
C PHE A 123 11.62 -11.67 3.02
N LEU A 124 11.34 -11.28 1.79
CA LEU A 124 10.04 -10.75 1.38
C LEU A 124 9.34 -11.70 0.41
N VAL A 125 8.10 -12.08 0.74
CA VAL A 125 7.17 -12.68 -0.22
C VAL A 125 6.14 -11.63 -0.61
N SER A 126 6.01 -11.36 -1.91
CA SER A 126 5.04 -10.40 -2.45
C SER A 126 4.08 -11.10 -3.38
N ASN A 127 2.80 -11.16 -2.99
CA ASN A 127 1.76 -11.85 -3.75
C ASN A 127 0.81 -10.89 -4.46
N GLU A 128 0.41 -11.25 -5.66
CA GLU A 128 -0.66 -10.58 -6.40
C GLU A 128 -1.43 -11.61 -7.23
N ILE A 129 -2.73 -11.76 -6.95
CA ILE A 129 -3.57 -12.79 -7.59
C ILE A 129 -3.67 -12.63 -9.11
N MET A 130 -3.62 -11.39 -9.62
CA MET A 130 -3.74 -11.10 -11.05
C MET A 130 -2.38 -11.22 -11.76
N PRO A 131 -2.16 -12.20 -12.67
CA PRO A 131 -0.85 -12.45 -13.29
C PRO A 131 -0.24 -11.22 -13.98
N LYS A 132 -1.05 -10.43 -14.68
CA LYS A 132 -0.57 -9.20 -15.34
C LYS A 132 -0.08 -8.15 -14.33
N ARG A 133 -0.73 -8.04 -13.18
CA ARG A 133 -0.30 -7.12 -12.12
C ARG A 133 0.92 -7.68 -11.37
N ALA A 134 1.02 -8.99 -11.21
CA ALA A 134 2.20 -9.64 -10.65
C ALA A 134 3.46 -9.41 -11.52
N GLN A 135 3.32 -9.37 -12.84
CA GLN A 135 4.43 -8.99 -13.74
C GLN A 135 4.86 -7.54 -13.55
N ILE A 136 3.92 -6.61 -13.35
CA ILE A 136 4.23 -5.20 -13.04
C ILE A 136 4.95 -5.11 -11.69
N LEU A 137 4.47 -5.84 -10.69
CA LEU A 137 5.11 -5.94 -9.39
C LEU A 137 6.56 -6.43 -9.52
N LEU A 138 6.79 -7.55 -10.22
CA LEU A 138 8.11 -8.10 -10.44
C LEU A 138 9.05 -7.08 -11.10
N SER A 139 8.61 -6.47 -12.20
CA SER A 139 9.38 -5.45 -12.91
C SER A 139 9.75 -4.26 -12.02
N ASN A 140 8.84 -3.80 -11.16
CA ASN A 140 9.14 -2.75 -10.19
C ASN A 140 10.15 -3.21 -9.13
N MET A 141 10.07 -4.44 -8.65
CA MET A 141 11.00 -4.97 -7.66
C MET A 141 12.41 -5.14 -8.26
N GLU A 142 12.53 -5.62 -9.50
CA GLU A 142 13.78 -5.69 -10.26
C GLU A 142 14.37 -4.29 -10.47
N ARG A 143 13.55 -3.33 -10.90
CA ARG A 143 13.96 -1.93 -11.05
C ARG A 143 14.47 -1.33 -9.74
N MET A 144 13.86 -1.67 -8.62
CA MET A 144 14.29 -1.24 -7.28
C MET A 144 15.54 -1.99 -6.77
N GLY A 145 15.95 -3.09 -7.42
CA GLY A 145 17.14 -3.86 -7.05
C GLY A 145 16.94 -4.71 -5.82
N VAL A 146 15.75 -5.25 -5.64
CA VAL A 146 15.44 -6.15 -4.51
C VAL A 146 15.93 -7.56 -4.84
N GLU A 147 16.79 -8.14 -4.01
CA GLU A 147 17.41 -9.45 -4.22
C GLU A 147 16.79 -10.54 -3.34
N ASN A 148 16.47 -10.23 -2.09
CA ASN A 148 15.97 -11.18 -1.08
C ASN A 148 14.45 -11.27 -1.08
N MET A 149 13.86 -11.63 -2.23
CA MET A 149 12.41 -11.71 -2.38
C MET A 149 11.93 -12.85 -3.26
N MET A 150 10.62 -13.14 -3.14
CA MET A 150 9.86 -13.98 -4.07
C MET A 150 8.57 -13.25 -4.46
N VAL A 151 8.28 -13.17 -5.76
CA VAL A 151 6.98 -12.74 -6.27
C VAL A 151 6.14 -13.95 -6.63
N THR A 152 4.91 -13.98 -6.12
CA THR A 152 3.94 -15.04 -6.41
C THR A 152 2.70 -14.47 -7.08
N SER A 153 2.01 -15.30 -7.88
CA SER A 153 0.69 -14.97 -8.43
C SER A 153 -0.28 -16.08 -8.05
N MET A 154 -0.72 -16.04 -6.79
CA MET A 154 -1.53 -17.11 -6.20
C MET A 154 -2.77 -16.53 -5.52
N ASP A 155 -3.81 -17.36 -5.44
CA ASP A 155 -4.92 -17.12 -4.52
C ASP A 155 -4.41 -17.07 -3.07
N THR A 156 -4.96 -16.15 -2.27
CA THR A 156 -4.46 -15.88 -0.92
C THR A 156 -4.64 -17.07 0.03
N LYS A 157 -5.74 -17.84 -0.15
CA LYS A 157 -5.96 -19.05 0.64
C LYS A 157 -4.92 -20.11 0.32
N VAL A 158 -4.66 -20.34 -0.97
CA VAL A 158 -3.70 -21.36 -1.43
C VAL A 158 -2.30 -21.01 -0.93
N LEU A 159 -1.87 -19.75 -1.05
CA LEU A 159 -0.56 -19.31 -0.57
C LEU A 159 -0.43 -19.51 0.95
N CYS A 160 -1.39 -19.01 1.72
CA CYS A 160 -1.32 -19.06 3.18
C CYS A 160 -1.42 -20.49 3.72
N ASP A 161 -2.19 -21.37 3.06
CA ASP A 161 -2.28 -22.79 3.44
C ASP A 161 -0.97 -23.56 3.14
N GLN A 162 -0.17 -23.11 2.16
CA GLN A 162 1.14 -23.69 1.85
C GLN A 162 2.27 -23.15 2.73
N MET A 163 2.06 -22.00 3.37
CA MET A 163 3.07 -21.32 4.20
C MET A 163 2.50 -21.00 5.58
N PRO A 164 2.02 -22.00 6.36
CA PRO A 164 1.47 -21.77 7.68
C PRO A 164 2.56 -21.28 8.64
N GLU A 165 2.24 -20.26 9.42
CA GLU A 165 3.13 -19.69 10.46
C GLU A 165 4.54 -19.34 9.94
N ALA A 166 4.65 -18.96 8.66
CA ALA A 166 5.95 -18.72 8.02
C ALA A 166 6.43 -17.27 8.09
N PHE A 167 5.58 -16.33 8.51
CA PHE A 167 5.86 -14.91 8.44
C PHE A 167 5.81 -14.24 9.81
N ASP A 168 6.83 -13.43 10.11
CA ASP A 168 6.87 -12.58 11.30
C ASP A 168 5.90 -11.41 11.17
N LYS A 169 5.69 -10.92 9.94
CA LYS A 169 4.79 -9.79 9.64
C LYS A 169 4.08 -9.99 8.32
N ILE A 170 2.80 -9.61 8.29
CA ILE A 170 1.99 -9.66 7.08
C ILE A 170 1.35 -8.30 6.82
N LEU A 171 1.56 -7.79 5.63
CA LEU A 171 0.85 -6.63 5.10
C LEU A 171 -0.36 -7.09 4.30
N VAL A 172 -1.52 -6.54 4.61
CA VAL A 172 -2.75 -6.76 3.86
C VAL A 172 -3.32 -5.42 3.40
N ASP A 173 -2.90 -4.96 2.22
CA ASP A 173 -3.53 -3.83 1.52
C ASP A 173 -4.53 -4.36 0.50
N ALA A 174 -5.62 -4.94 1.02
CA ALA A 174 -6.59 -5.67 0.24
C ALA A 174 -7.41 -4.76 -0.70
N PRO A 175 -7.95 -5.30 -1.82
CA PRO A 175 -8.81 -4.55 -2.72
C PRO A 175 -9.98 -3.88 -1.97
N CYS A 176 -10.24 -2.62 -2.31
CA CYS A 176 -11.30 -1.81 -1.71
C CYS A 176 -12.24 -1.24 -2.77
N SER A 177 -13.33 -0.58 -2.34
CA SER A 177 -14.34 0.05 -3.20
C SER A 177 -13.84 1.22 -4.04
N GLY A 178 -12.57 1.60 -3.93
CA GLY A 178 -11.96 2.62 -4.78
C GLY A 178 -12.27 4.07 -4.40
N GLU A 179 -12.86 4.33 -3.25
CA GLU A 179 -13.20 5.69 -2.80
C GLU A 179 -11.98 6.62 -2.79
N GLY A 180 -10.81 6.12 -2.39
CA GLY A 180 -9.54 6.85 -2.48
C GLY A 180 -9.03 7.08 -3.91
N MET A 181 -9.62 6.43 -4.91
CA MET A 181 -9.26 6.61 -6.33
C MET A 181 -10.11 7.67 -7.03
N MET A 182 -11.20 8.16 -6.41
CA MET A 182 -12.10 9.17 -6.98
C MET A 182 -11.39 10.48 -7.31
N LYS A 183 -10.28 10.76 -6.64
CA LYS A 183 -9.40 11.90 -6.94
C LYS A 183 -8.51 11.68 -8.17
N LYS A 184 -8.26 10.43 -8.52
CA LYS A 184 -7.32 10.05 -9.61
C LYS A 184 -8.02 9.73 -10.91
N HIS A 185 -9.24 9.20 -10.82
CA HIS A 185 -9.97 8.67 -11.98
C HIS A 185 -11.45 9.01 -11.86
N ASP A 186 -11.98 9.73 -12.84
CA ASP A 186 -13.40 10.08 -12.91
C ASP A 186 -14.28 8.82 -12.98
N ALA A 187 -13.85 7.77 -13.67
CA ALA A 187 -14.55 6.50 -13.72
C ALA A 187 -14.84 5.92 -12.32
N ALA A 188 -13.93 6.09 -11.35
CA ALA A 188 -14.16 5.63 -9.98
C ALA A 188 -15.30 6.37 -9.27
N ARG A 189 -15.63 7.60 -9.72
CA ARG A 189 -16.78 8.38 -9.22
C ARG A 189 -18.10 7.84 -9.75
N ASP A 190 -18.11 7.28 -10.96
CA ASP A 190 -19.30 6.79 -11.64
C ASP A 190 -19.56 5.31 -11.34
N GLU A 191 -18.53 4.51 -11.20
CA GLU A 191 -18.60 3.06 -10.92
C GLU A 191 -18.85 2.73 -9.45
N TRP A 192 -18.82 3.71 -8.54
CA TRP A 192 -19.05 3.49 -7.12
C TRP A 192 -20.48 2.98 -6.86
N SER A 193 -20.62 1.93 -6.04
CA SER A 193 -21.90 1.37 -5.63
C SER A 193 -21.83 0.74 -4.24
N LEU A 194 -22.97 0.63 -3.56
CA LEU A 194 -23.08 -0.06 -2.28
C LEU A 194 -22.75 -1.55 -2.42
N ASP A 195 -23.21 -2.19 -3.49
CA ASP A 195 -22.93 -3.61 -3.77
C ASP A 195 -21.43 -3.87 -3.89
N ASN A 196 -20.70 -2.95 -4.54
CA ASN A 196 -19.23 -3.06 -4.63
C ASN A 196 -18.55 -2.92 -3.26
N ILE A 197 -19.07 -2.08 -2.38
CA ILE A 197 -18.58 -1.95 -1.00
C ILE A 197 -18.75 -3.27 -0.23
N GLU A 198 -19.94 -3.87 -0.31
CA GLU A 198 -20.24 -5.13 0.37
C GLU A 198 -19.37 -6.28 -0.17
N LEU A 199 -19.21 -6.35 -1.49
CA LEU A 199 -18.34 -7.33 -2.13
C LEU A 199 -16.88 -7.16 -1.69
N CYS A 200 -16.37 -5.94 -1.67
CA CYS A 200 -15.01 -5.65 -1.20
C CYS A 200 -14.85 -5.99 0.28
N ALA A 201 -15.83 -5.67 1.12
CA ALA A 201 -15.80 -5.98 2.55
C ALA A 201 -15.78 -7.50 2.80
N ALA A 202 -16.57 -8.28 2.06
CA ALA A 202 -16.56 -9.73 2.14
C ALA A 202 -15.20 -10.32 1.74
N ARG A 203 -14.64 -9.84 0.62
CA ARG A 203 -13.30 -10.25 0.14
C ARG A 203 -12.19 -9.89 1.13
N GLN A 204 -12.24 -8.71 1.72
CA GLN A 204 -11.27 -8.28 2.73
C GLN A 204 -11.28 -9.20 3.96
N LYS A 205 -12.46 -9.58 4.44
CA LYS A 205 -12.60 -10.52 5.56
C LYS A 205 -11.99 -11.90 5.23
N GLU A 206 -12.23 -12.39 4.02
CA GLU A 206 -11.65 -13.65 3.57
C GLU A 206 -10.11 -13.59 3.49
N ILE A 207 -9.57 -12.54 2.88
CA ILE A 207 -8.11 -12.34 2.78
C ILE A 207 -7.47 -12.25 4.17
N LEU A 208 -8.09 -11.53 5.10
CA LEU A 208 -7.60 -11.41 6.48
C LEU A 208 -7.63 -12.76 7.21
N ALA A 209 -8.70 -13.53 7.06
CA ALA A 209 -8.79 -14.87 7.65
C ALA A 209 -7.72 -15.82 7.08
N ASN A 210 -7.34 -15.66 5.81
CA ASN A 210 -6.23 -16.40 5.21
C ASN A 210 -4.89 -15.95 5.81
N ALA A 211 -4.65 -14.63 5.91
CA ALA A 211 -3.42 -14.07 6.42
C ALA A 211 -3.07 -14.54 7.84
N VAL A 212 -4.07 -14.63 8.73
CA VAL A 212 -3.86 -15.07 10.12
C VAL A 212 -3.21 -16.46 10.20
N ARG A 213 -3.54 -17.37 9.29
CA ARG A 213 -2.96 -18.75 9.28
C ARG A 213 -1.48 -18.79 8.90
N ALA A 214 -1.01 -17.78 8.19
CA ALA A 214 0.39 -17.68 7.76
C ALA A 214 1.27 -16.89 8.74
N LEU A 215 0.69 -16.24 9.75
CA LEU A 215 1.40 -15.42 10.71
C LEU A 215 1.99 -16.25 11.85
N HIS A 216 3.28 -16.08 12.09
CA HIS A 216 4.01 -16.81 13.14
C HIS A 216 3.81 -16.22 14.55
N VAL A 217 3.68 -14.89 14.68
CA VAL A 217 3.42 -14.19 15.93
C VAL A 217 2.41 -13.07 15.69
N PHE A 218 1.46 -12.85 16.61
CA PHE A 218 0.39 -11.86 16.47
C PHE A 218 0.91 -10.40 16.36
N HIS A 219 1.29 -9.97 15.18
CA HIS A 219 1.45 -8.57 14.85
C HIS A 219 0.75 -8.31 13.51
N LEU A 220 -0.59 -8.26 13.54
CA LEU A 220 -1.39 -7.90 12.37
C LEU A 220 -1.50 -6.39 12.28
N HIS A 221 -0.83 -5.77 11.33
CA HIS A 221 -1.01 -4.36 11.01
C HIS A 221 -2.03 -4.22 9.87
N LEU A 222 -3.23 -3.80 10.24
CA LEU A 222 -4.32 -3.53 9.30
C LEU A 222 -4.21 -2.09 8.81
N CYS A 223 -3.92 -1.90 7.53
CA CYS A 223 -4.13 -0.63 6.87
C CYS A 223 -5.50 -0.61 6.22
N GLN A 224 -6.44 0.03 6.87
CA GLN A 224 -7.68 0.43 6.20
C GLN A 224 -7.49 1.80 5.56
N ARG A 225 -7.38 1.87 4.25
CA ARG A 225 -7.70 3.10 3.53
C ARG A 225 -9.21 3.34 3.68
N GLY A 226 -9.53 4.26 4.60
CA GLY A 226 -10.83 4.89 4.66
C GLY A 226 -12.01 4.01 5.06
N LYS A 227 -12.08 3.57 6.31
CA LYS A 227 -13.36 3.38 7.03
C LYS A 227 -13.12 3.50 8.52
N ARG A 228 -13.42 4.64 9.10
CA ARG A 228 -13.93 4.67 10.47
C ARG A 228 -15.31 4.01 10.41
N GLY A 229 -15.44 2.80 10.96
CA GLY A 229 -16.78 2.21 11.09
C GLY A 229 -16.92 0.72 10.88
N SER A 230 -15.85 -0.09 10.88
CA SER A 230 -16.01 -1.50 11.19
C SER A 230 -15.30 -1.72 12.53
N GLY A 231 -16.10 -1.81 13.59
CA GLY A 231 -15.64 -2.06 14.96
C GLY A 231 -14.64 -3.20 14.97
N GLY A 232 -13.60 -3.02 15.77
CA GLY A 232 -12.49 -3.93 15.86
C GLY A 232 -12.97 -5.38 15.98
N LEU A 233 -12.46 -6.21 15.08
CA LEU A 233 -12.25 -7.59 15.41
C LEU A 233 -10.99 -7.60 16.30
N ALA A 234 -11.19 -7.22 17.57
CA ALA A 234 -10.30 -7.68 18.61
C ALA A 234 -10.31 -9.20 18.49
N ALA A 235 -9.13 -9.79 18.36
CA ALA A 235 -8.94 -11.22 18.53
C ALA A 235 -9.18 -11.56 20.01
N GLU A 236 -10.43 -11.54 20.44
CA GLU A 236 -10.87 -12.18 21.66
C GLU A 236 -11.41 -13.55 21.26
N ASN A 237 -10.72 -14.57 21.74
CA ASN A 237 -11.05 -16.00 21.70
C ASN A 237 -10.78 -16.72 20.36
N VAL A 238 -9.55 -17.17 20.19
CA VAL A 238 -9.27 -18.44 19.54
C VAL A 238 -8.72 -19.38 20.63
N PRO A 239 -9.36 -20.53 20.87
CA PRO A 239 -8.92 -21.53 21.85
C PRO A 239 -7.56 -22.14 21.45
#